data_bb5dffbd22b89528c96e468e54dd51c2
#
_entry.id   bb5dffbd22b89528c96e468e54dd51c2
#
_cell.length_a   1.000
_cell.length_b   1.000
_cell.length_c   1.000
_cell.angle_alpha   90.00
_cell.angle_beta   90.00
_cell.angle_gamma   90.00
#
_symmetry.space_group_name_H-M   'P 1'
#
loop_
_entity.id
_entity.type
_entity.pdbx_description
1 polymer ?
#
loop_
_entity_poly.entity_id
_entity_poly.type
_entity_poly.pdbx_seq_one_letter_code
_entity_poly.pdbx_strand_id
1 'polypeptide(L)'
;MPKHNFPRDRFDEIPRDPSRVGAHRAPRPRLRWLITLLWWLLTVVLLTTGGIFGFLALSNTGTIEPPASPAASEPADVEPELDTSAFIVVLNGTASPDAANAVEAELLAAGWADDSVAVFDSNATDFATTTVFYVTEDDRARALGVAEALGGAEVAQNAEFAEQSEGGFTIVVGLDRATE
;
A
#
# COMPACT_ATOMS: atom_id res chain seq x y z
N MET A 1 -79.28 5.63 37.28
CA MET A 1 -79.07 6.21 35.92
C MET A 1 -80.23 5.80 35.06
N PRO A 2 -80.97 6.72 34.43
CA PRO A 2 -82.11 6.39 33.59
C PRO A 2 -81.64 5.63 32.34
N LYS A 3 -82.21 4.44 32.09
CA LYS A 3 -81.96 3.67 30.86
C LYS A 3 -82.81 4.33 29.77
N HIS A 4 -82.14 5.03 28.87
CA HIS A 4 -82.77 5.58 27.67
C HIS A 4 -83.05 4.45 26.68
N ASN A 5 -84.28 4.12 26.44
CA ASN A 5 -84.66 3.12 25.47
C ASN A 5 -84.98 3.84 24.16
N PHE A 6 -84.01 4.01 23.30
CA PHE A 6 -84.24 4.63 21.98
C PHE A 6 -84.71 3.52 20.99
N PRO A 7 -85.57 3.88 20.02
CA PRO A 7 -85.99 2.98 18.98
C PRO A 7 -84.75 2.52 18.17
N ARG A 8 -84.71 1.25 17.78
CA ARG A 8 -83.64 0.69 16.98
C ARG A 8 -83.49 1.45 15.66
N ASP A 9 -82.26 1.86 15.39
CA ASP A 9 -81.90 2.59 14.20
C ASP A 9 -81.21 1.58 13.21
N ARG A 10 -81.16 2.01 11.97
CA ARG A 10 -80.53 1.27 10.85
C ARG A 10 -79.08 0.87 11.13
N PHE A 11 -78.42 1.53 12.06
CA PHE A 11 -77.04 1.23 12.52
C PHE A 11 -76.99 0.04 13.51
N ASP A 12 -78.13 -0.32 14.15
CA ASP A 12 -78.22 -1.45 15.05
C ASP A 12 -78.40 -2.80 14.30
N GLU A 13 -78.75 -2.73 13.01
CA GLU A 13 -78.95 -3.90 12.15
C GLU A 13 -77.70 -4.31 11.37
N ILE A 14 -76.57 -3.62 11.54
CA ILE A 14 -75.33 -3.96 10.89
C ILE A 14 -74.81 -5.29 11.45
N PRO A 15 -74.63 -6.32 10.59
CA PRO A 15 -74.05 -7.59 11.03
C PRO A 15 -72.71 -7.35 11.66
N ARG A 16 -72.54 -7.72 12.91
CA ARG A 16 -71.25 -7.71 13.60
C ARG A 16 -70.39 -8.87 13.10
N ASP A 17 -70.01 -8.84 11.83
CA ASP A 17 -69.09 -9.79 11.27
C ASP A 17 -67.65 -9.37 11.62
N PRO A 18 -66.93 -10.10 12.50
CA PRO A 18 -65.58 -9.77 12.90
C PRO A 18 -64.56 -9.89 11.75
N SER A 19 -64.97 -10.50 10.61
CA SER A 19 -64.09 -10.64 9.45
C SER A 19 -63.74 -9.34 8.71
N ARG A 20 -64.52 -8.28 8.97
CA ARG A 20 -64.31 -6.95 8.34
C ARG A 20 -63.69 -5.88 9.24
N VAL A 21 -63.37 -6.20 10.49
CA VAL A 21 -62.81 -5.21 11.42
C VAL A 21 -61.29 -5.15 11.24
N GLY A 22 -60.82 -4.16 10.49
CA GLY A 22 -59.48 -3.63 10.64
C GLY A 22 -58.33 -4.52 10.16
N ALA A 23 -58.39 -5.03 8.93
CA ALA A 23 -57.25 -5.70 8.28
C ALA A 23 -56.07 -4.76 7.94
N HIS A 24 -55.99 -3.56 8.54
CA HIS A 24 -55.02 -2.55 8.15
C HIS A 24 -53.67 -2.62 8.90
N ARG A 25 -53.48 -3.54 9.82
CA ARG A 25 -52.21 -3.76 10.47
C ARG A 25 -51.92 -5.25 10.56
N ALA A 26 -51.39 -5.81 9.47
CA ALA A 26 -50.71 -7.11 9.56
C ALA A 26 -49.58 -6.97 10.58
N PRO A 27 -49.50 -7.86 11.60
CA PRO A 27 -48.41 -7.81 12.56
C PRO A 27 -47.10 -8.00 11.78
N ARG A 28 -46.25 -6.98 11.83
CA ARG A 28 -44.89 -7.09 11.20
C ARG A 28 -44.19 -8.24 11.89
N PRO A 29 -43.77 -9.31 11.18
CA PRO A 29 -43.06 -10.40 11.81
C PRO A 29 -41.79 -9.84 12.43
N ARG A 30 -41.63 -10.08 13.74
CA ARG A 30 -40.52 -9.58 14.54
C ARG A 30 -39.14 -9.97 14.00
N LEU A 31 -39.10 -10.99 13.15
CA LEU A 31 -37.86 -11.49 12.53
C LEU A 31 -37.50 -10.85 11.18
N ARG A 32 -38.32 -9.97 10.61
CA ARG A 32 -38.02 -9.37 9.29
C ARG A 32 -36.70 -8.61 9.28
N TRP A 33 -36.39 -7.91 10.37
CA TRP A 33 -35.13 -7.19 10.47
C TRP A 33 -33.92 -8.14 10.50
N LEU A 34 -34.04 -9.31 11.15
CA LEU A 34 -33.00 -10.33 11.15
C LEU A 34 -32.76 -10.91 9.75
N ILE A 35 -33.81 -11.13 8.98
CA ILE A 35 -33.72 -11.61 7.60
C ILE A 35 -33.02 -10.53 6.74
N THR A 36 -33.39 -9.25 6.91
CA THR A 36 -32.73 -8.17 6.19
C THR A 36 -31.26 -8.05 6.58
N LEU A 37 -30.92 -8.17 7.86
CA LEU A 37 -29.55 -8.17 8.36
C LEU A 37 -28.74 -9.35 7.81
N LEU A 38 -29.33 -10.54 7.76
CA LEU A 38 -28.72 -11.73 7.18
C LEU A 38 -28.40 -11.54 5.69
N TRP A 39 -29.31 -10.94 4.93
CA TRP A 39 -29.08 -10.61 3.52
C TRP A 39 -27.95 -9.58 3.33
N TRP A 40 -27.88 -8.57 4.19
CA TRP A 40 -26.77 -7.62 4.17
C TRP A 40 -25.44 -8.27 4.48
N LEU A 41 -25.41 -9.14 5.50
CA LEU A 41 -24.22 -9.88 5.89
C LEU A 41 -23.75 -10.82 4.77
N LEU A 42 -24.70 -11.53 4.13
CA LEU A 42 -24.41 -12.39 2.98
C LEU A 42 -23.81 -11.58 1.81
N THR A 43 -24.37 -10.40 1.54
CA THR A 43 -23.86 -9.51 0.48
C THR A 43 -22.44 -9.05 0.77
N VAL A 44 -22.15 -8.66 2.01
CA VAL A 44 -20.80 -8.25 2.43
C VAL A 44 -19.81 -9.41 2.27
N VAL A 45 -20.16 -10.61 2.76
CA VAL A 45 -19.30 -11.80 2.62
C VAL A 45 -19.04 -12.14 1.16
N LEU A 46 -20.06 -12.09 0.31
CA LEU A 46 -19.92 -12.36 -1.14
C LEU A 46 -19.02 -11.32 -1.82
N LEU A 47 -19.20 -10.04 -1.51
CA LEU A 47 -18.38 -8.97 -2.09
C LEU A 47 -16.91 -9.07 -1.61
N THR A 48 -16.70 -9.32 -0.30
CA THR A 48 -15.36 -9.47 0.26
C THR A 48 -14.65 -10.69 -0.34
N THR A 49 -15.34 -11.84 -0.37
CA THR A 49 -14.78 -13.07 -0.94
C THR A 49 -14.52 -12.91 -2.44
N GLY A 50 -15.49 -12.36 -3.18
CA GLY A 50 -15.35 -12.09 -4.61
C GLY A 50 -14.24 -11.08 -4.90
N GLY A 51 -14.07 -10.06 -4.05
CA GLY A 51 -12.98 -9.08 -4.15
C GLY A 51 -11.61 -9.73 -3.94
N ILE A 52 -11.47 -10.55 -2.90
CA ILE A 52 -10.21 -11.26 -2.61
C ILE A 52 -9.88 -12.25 -3.74
N PHE A 53 -10.83 -13.09 -4.15
CA PHE A 53 -10.60 -14.06 -5.23
C PHE A 53 -10.39 -13.36 -6.58
N GLY A 54 -11.12 -12.28 -6.86
CA GLY A 54 -10.93 -11.46 -8.06
C GLY A 54 -9.54 -10.84 -8.08
N PHE A 55 -9.09 -10.29 -6.97
CA PHE A 55 -7.75 -9.74 -6.82
C PHE A 55 -6.68 -10.83 -6.99
N LEU A 56 -6.81 -11.98 -6.31
CA LEU A 56 -5.87 -13.10 -6.48
C LEU A 56 -5.85 -13.64 -7.92
N ALA A 57 -7.00 -13.78 -8.56
CA ALA A 57 -7.07 -14.24 -9.94
C ALA A 57 -6.39 -13.24 -10.89
N LEU A 58 -6.61 -11.94 -10.70
CA LEU A 58 -5.96 -10.90 -11.49
C LEU A 58 -4.44 -10.84 -11.23
N SER A 59 -4.02 -10.98 -9.98
CA SER A 59 -2.60 -11.05 -9.61
C SER A 59 -1.91 -12.31 -10.16
N ASN A 60 -2.65 -13.41 -10.28
CA ASN A 60 -2.11 -14.69 -10.78
C ASN A 60 -2.14 -14.79 -12.31
N THR A 61 -2.85 -13.90 -13.03
CA THR A 61 -2.89 -13.88 -14.50
C THR A 61 -1.80 -12.98 -15.12
N GLY A 62 -0.86 -12.46 -14.33
CA GLY A 62 0.28 -11.70 -14.85
C GLY A 62 -0.08 -10.36 -15.49
N THR A 63 -1.33 -9.88 -15.31
CA THR A 63 -1.81 -8.61 -15.90
C THR A 63 -1.84 -7.45 -14.89
N ILE A 64 -1.62 -7.72 -13.62
CA ILE A 64 -1.12 -6.72 -12.68
C ILE A 64 0.34 -7.13 -12.44
N GLU A 65 1.20 -6.65 -13.31
CA GLU A 65 2.56 -6.40 -12.89
C GLU A 65 2.43 -5.59 -11.59
N PRO A 66 2.88 -6.10 -10.41
CA PRO A 66 3.15 -5.20 -9.31
C PRO A 66 4.00 -4.09 -9.92
N PRO A 67 3.83 -2.80 -9.52
CA PRO A 67 4.75 -1.76 -9.99
C PRO A 67 6.11 -2.41 -9.88
N ALA A 68 6.76 -2.63 -11.02
CA ALA A 68 7.91 -3.48 -11.10
C ALA A 68 8.80 -3.03 -9.95
N SER A 69 8.94 -3.87 -8.93
CA SER A 69 10.23 -3.96 -8.27
C SER A 69 11.15 -4.07 -9.46
N PRO A 70 11.98 -3.05 -9.75
CA PRO A 70 12.71 -3.04 -10.99
C PRO A 70 13.36 -4.41 -11.10
N ALA A 71 12.80 -5.21 -12.01
CA ALA A 71 13.35 -6.51 -12.32
C ALA A 71 14.80 -6.14 -12.59
N ALA A 72 15.71 -6.76 -11.83
CA ALA A 72 17.08 -6.74 -12.19
C ALA A 72 17.09 -7.09 -13.68
N SER A 73 17.12 -6.06 -14.52
CA SER A 73 17.32 -6.22 -15.95
C SER A 73 18.61 -7.01 -16.00
N GLU A 74 18.55 -8.22 -16.59
CA GLU A 74 19.79 -8.94 -16.87
C GLU A 74 20.76 -7.91 -17.44
N PRO A 75 21.95 -7.77 -16.89
CA PRO A 75 22.86 -6.72 -17.27
C PRO A 75 23.12 -6.84 -18.76
N ALA A 76 22.58 -5.95 -19.59
CA ALA A 76 23.33 -5.56 -20.75
C ALA A 76 24.73 -5.24 -20.21
N ASP A 77 25.78 -5.77 -20.83
CA ASP A 77 27.19 -5.59 -20.45
C ASP A 77 27.53 -4.08 -20.46
N VAL A 78 27.02 -3.37 -19.43
CA VAL A 78 27.32 -1.95 -19.20
C VAL A 78 28.50 -1.94 -18.28
N GLU A 79 29.66 -1.51 -18.80
CA GLU A 79 30.86 -1.36 -17.99
C GLU A 79 30.61 -0.28 -16.91
N PRO A 80 30.95 -0.56 -15.64
CA PRO A 80 30.83 0.43 -14.57
C PRO A 80 31.72 1.64 -14.85
N GLU A 81 31.15 2.83 -14.68
CA GLU A 81 31.89 4.10 -14.82
C GLU A 81 31.90 4.81 -13.46
N LEU A 82 33.11 5.03 -12.92
CA LEU A 82 33.27 5.74 -11.65
C LEU A 82 33.29 7.25 -11.90
N ASP A 83 32.18 7.93 -11.53
CA ASP A 83 32.08 9.38 -11.57
C ASP A 83 31.92 9.95 -10.15
N THR A 84 33.01 10.41 -9.57
CA THR A 84 33.05 10.98 -8.21
C THR A 84 32.55 12.42 -8.13
N SER A 85 32.10 13.01 -9.26
CA SER A 85 31.52 14.35 -9.28
C SER A 85 30.00 14.36 -9.03
N ALA A 86 29.37 13.19 -9.09
CA ALA A 86 27.92 13.05 -8.88
C ALA A 86 27.56 13.28 -7.40
N PHE A 87 26.46 13.98 -7.17
CA PHE A 87 25.89 14.13 -5.83
C PHE A 87 25.26 12.84 -5.35
N ILE A 88 25.54 12.45 -4.11
CA ILE A 88 25.03 11.20 -3.52
C ILE A 88 24.26 11.52 -2.24
N VAL A 89 23.04 11.00 -2.15
CA VAL A 89 22.26 10.98 -0.92
C VAL A 89 22.31 9.57 -0.32
N VAL A 90 22.76 9.46 0.91
CA VAL A 90 22.79 8.21 1.68
C VAL A 90 21.62 8.22 2.66
N LEU A 91 20.69 7.27 2.52
CA LEU A 91 19.56 7.07 3.41
C LEU A 91 19.83 5.87 4.32
N ASN A 92 19.84 6.10 5.62
CA ASN A 92 19.96 5.02 6.59
C ASN A 92 18.68 4.18 6.67
N GLY A 93 18.63 3.06 5.99
CA GLY A 93 17.53 2.09 6.01
C GLY A 93 17.68 1.02 7.09
N THR A 94 18.46 1.31 8.15
CA THR A 94 18.70 0.39 9.27
C THR A 94 18.40 1.08 10.61
N ALA A 95 18.33 0.31 11.68
CA ALA A 95 18.23 0.84 13.05
C ALA A 95 19.60 1.27 13.62
N SER A 96 20.70 0.96 12.92
CA SER A 96 22.06 1.29 13.34
C SER A 96 22.47 2.66 12.79
N PRO A 97 22.77 3.66 13.61
CA PRO A 97 23.18 4.99 13.13
C PRO A 97 24.55 4.96 12.44
N ASP A 98 25.39 3.97 12.72
CA ASP A 98 26.75 3.87 12.18
C ASP A 98 26.78 3.30 10.76
N ALA A 99 25.70 2.61 10.31
CA ALA A 99 25.69 1.95 9.01
C ALA A 99 25.80 2.95 7.84
N ALA A 100 25.06 4.06 7.90
CA ALA A 100 25.12 5.10 6.88
C ALA A 100 26.45 5.88 6.92
N ASN A 101 26.99 6.15 8.11
CA ASN A 101 28.30 6.80 8.27
C ASN A 101 29.43 5.93 7.71
N ALA A 102 29.33 4.61 7.82
CA ALA A 102 30.29 3.69 7.22
C ALA A 102 30.27 3.77 5.68
N VAL A 103 29.07 3.83 5.08
CA VAL A 103 28.91 4.01 3.64
C VAL A 103 29.46 5.35 3.17
N GLU A 104 29.19 6.44 3.92
CA GLU A 104 29.79 7.75 3.66
C GLU A 104 31.33 7.69 3.65
N ALA A 105 31.92 7.06 4.67
CA ALA A 105 33.37 6.91 4.76
C ALA A 105 33.94 6.09 3.59
N GLU A 106 33.25 5.07 3.11
CA GLU A 106 33.64 4.30 1.92
C GLU A 106 33.62 5.17 0.66
N LEU A 107 32.59 6.02 0.48
CA LEU A 107 32.48 6.93 -0.66
C LEU A 107 33.61 7.98 -0.64
N LEU A 108 33.87 8.58 0.52
CA LEU A 108 34.97 9.53 0.69
C LEU A 108 36.33 8.86 0.39
N ALA A 109 36.53 7.62 0.83
CA ALA A 109 37.72 6.84 0.53
C ALA A 109 37.87 6.49 -0.96
N ALA A 110 36.77 6.35 -1.68
CA ALA A 110 36.70 6.12 -3.12
C ALA A 110 36.88 7.42 -3.95
N GLY A 111 36.89 8.60 -3.31
CA GLY A 111 37.28 9.87 -3.94
C GLY A 111 36.15 10.89 -4.07
N TRP A 112 34.96 10.62 -3.51
CA TRP A 112 33.91 11.66 -3.43
C TRP A 112 34.33 12.78 -2.48
N ALA A 113 33.90 14.00 -2.79
CA ALA A 113 34.10 15.14 -1.89
C ALA A 113 33.04 15.11 -0.77
N ASP A 114 33.40 15.59 0.41
CA ASP A 114 32.53 15.63 1.59
C ASP A 114 31.23 16.45 1.35
N ASP A 115 31.31 17.48 0.54
CA ASP A 115 30.18 18.33 0.13
C ASP A 115 29.30 17.70 -0.95
N SER A 116 29.72 16.59 -1.54
CA SER A 116 28.97 15.83 -2.56
C SER A 116 28.22 14.64 -1.97
N VAL A 117 28.35 14.36 -0.68
CA VAL A 117 27.68 13.25 0.02
C VAL A 117 26.84 13.82 1.16
N ALA A 118 25.54 13.50 1.15
CA ALA A 118 24.61 13.91 2.20
C ALA A 118 23.99 12.69 2.85
N VAL A 119 24.04 12.58 4.18
CA VAL A 119 23.51 11.47 4.96
C VAL A 119 22.23 11.88 5.67
N PHE A 120 21.19 11.04 5.54
CA PHE A 120 19.90 11.22 6.20
C PHE A 120 19.35 9.89 6.73
N ASP A 121 18.44 9.98 7.70
CA ASP A 121 17.68 8.82 8.15
C ASP A 121 16.51 8.52 7.19
N SER A 122 16.29 7.24 6.89
CA SER A 122 15.11 6.79 6.16
C SER A 122 13.90 6.66 7.11
N ASN A 123 12.70 6.82 6.57
CA ASN A 123 11.44 6.58 7.31
C ASN A 123 11.19 5.09 7.61
N ALA A 124 11.89 4.18 6.93
CA ALA A 124 11.82 2.74 7.12
C ALA A 124 13.23 2.21 7.44
N THR A 125 13.31 1.21 8.32
CA THR A 125 14.57 0.66 8.86
C THR A 125 14.69 -0.85 8.69
N ASP A 126 14.03 -1.40 7.70
CA ASP A 126 13.89 -2.84 7.44
C ASP A 126 14.35 -3.24 6.02
N PHE A 127 15.15 -2.41 5.37
CA PHE A 127 15.71 -2.73 4.07
C PHE A 127 16.72 -3.88 4.19
N ALA A 128 16.51 -4.95 3.40
CA ALA A 128 17.34 -6.15 3.50
C ALA A 128 18.74 -5.94 2.93
N THR A 129 18.84 -5.24 1.79
CA THR A 129 20.07 -5.05 1.01
C THR A 129 20.33 -3.58 0.71
N THR A 130 21.61 -3.22 0.68
CA THR A 130 22.05 -1.89 0.26
C THR A 130 21.87 -1.73 -1.24
N THR A 131 21.13 -0.70 -1.65
CA THR A 131 20.78 -0.47 -3.05
C THR A 131 21.12 0.95 -3.49
N VAL A 132 21.78 1.07 -4.63
CA VAL A 132 22.06 2.32 -5.32
C VAL A 132 20.96 2.60 -6.32
N PHE A 133 20.22 3.69 -6.11
CA PHE A 133 19.17 4.11 -7.02
C PHE A 133 19.64 5.20 -7.96
N TYR A 134 19.30 5.06 -9.25
CA TYR A 134 19.53 6.03 -10.29
C TYR A 134 18.21 6.46 -10.95
N VAL A 135 18.19 7.63 -11.57
CA VAL A 135 16.96 8.24 -12.10
C VAL A 135 16.73 7.89 -13.56
N THR A 136 17.75 8.04 -14.40
CA THR A 136 17.64 7.82 -15.84
C THR A 136 18.52 6.65 -16.29
N GLU A 137 18.13 5.96 -17.37
CA GLU A 137 18.91 4.82 -17.90
C GLU A 137 20.33 5.20 -18.31
N ASP A 138 20.55 6.46 -18.69
CA ASP A 138 21.88 6.98 -19.03
C ASP A 138 22.83 7.01 -17.81
N ASP A 139 22.27 7.04 -16.59
CA ASP A 139 23.04 7.05 -15.33
C ASP A 139 23.43 5.64 -14.86
N ARG A 140 22.95 4.60 -15.52
CA ARG A 140 23.16 3.21 -15.11
C ARG A 140 24.64 2.82 -14.99
N ALA A 141 25.47 3.21 -15.96
CA ALA A 141 26.90 2.93 -15.92
C ALA A 141 27.57 3.55 -14.69
N ARG A 142 27.20 4.80 -14.37
CA ARG A 142 27.71 5.54 -13.21
C ARG A 142 27.19 4.94 -11.90
N ALA A 143 25.91 4.54 -11.85
CA ALA A 143 25.35 3.85 -10.69
C ALA A 143 26.05 2.50 -10.39
N LEU A 144 26.41 1.75 -11.44
CA LEU A 144 27.22 0.55 -11.31
C LEU A 144 28.61 0.85 -10.76
N GLY A 145 29.26 1.95 -11.18
CA GLY A 145 30.53 2.40 -10.63
C GLY A 145 30.44 2.76 -9.15
N VAL A 146 29.36 3.41 -8.71
CA VAL A 146 29.08 3.67 -7.28
C VAL A 146 28.89 2.35 -6.52
N ALA A 147 28.12 1.41 -7.05
CA ALA A 147 27.89 0.11 -6.42
C ALA A 147 29.18 -0.71 -6.29
N GLU A 148 30.07 -0.65 -7.28
CA GLU A 148 31.37 -1.31 -7.23
C GLU A 148 32.30 -0.68 -6.19
N ALA A 149 32.30 0.66 -6.08
CA ALA A 149 33.02 1.38 -5.04
C ALA A 149 32.58 1.00 -3.63
N LEU A 150 31.32 0.62 -3.47
CA LEU A 150 30.76 0.10 -2.21
C LEU A 150 30.96 -1.42 -2.02
N GLY A 151 31.75 -2.08 -2.85
CA GLY A 151 32.02 -3.53 -2.76
C GLY A 151 30.90 -4.42 -3.26
N GLY A 152 29.98 -3.92 -4.12
CA GLY A 152 28.99 -4.71 -4.82
C GLY A 152 27.57 -4.54 -4.29
N ALA A 153 27.09 -3.31 -4.15
CA ALA A 153 25.69 -3.01 -3.81
C ALA A 153 24.74 -3.33 -4.99
N GLU A 154 23.46 -3.55 -4.70
CA GLU A 154 22.44 -3.66 -5.74
C GLU A 154 22.23 -2.33 -6.45
N VAL A 155 21.84 -2.36 -7.74
CA VAL A 155 21.56 -1.17 -8.54
C VAL A 155 20.15 -1.25 -9.09
N ALA A 156 19.36 -0.20 -8.87
CA ALA A 156 17.97 -0.16 -9.32
C ALA A 156 17.59 1.23 -9.85
N GLN A 157 16.72 1.26 -10.86
CA GLN A 157 16.16 2.51 -11.35
C GLN A 157 14.94 2.93 -10.52
N ASN A 158 14.97 4.16 -10.01
CA ASN A 158 13.80 4.76 -9.36
C ASN A 158 13.77 6.28 -9.54
N ALA A 159 12.82 6.77 -10.33
CA ALA A 159 12.66 8.19 -10.61
C ALA A 159 12.10 9.00 -9.41
N GLU A 160 11.57 8.35 -8.37
CA GLU A 160 11.05 9.03 -7.19
C GLU A 160 12.13 9.77 -6.39
N PHE A 161 13.39 9.34 -6.52
CA PHE A 161 14.54 9.95 -5.86
C PHE A 161 15.12 11.16 -6.61
N ALA A 162 14.58 11.52 -7.78
CA ALA A 162 15.12 12.59 -8.62
C ALA A 162 15.21 13.95 -7.92
N GLU A 163 14.19 14.28 -7.09
CA GLU A 163 14.16 15.55 -6.37
C GLU A 163 15.13 15.56 -5.17
N GLN A 164 15.35 14.42 -4.53
CA GLN A 164 16.21 14.30 -3.36
C GLN A 164 17.70 14.28 -3.72
N SER A 165 18.05 13.62 -4.82
CA SER A 165 19.44 13.47 -5.29
C SER A 165 19.88 14.58 -6.24
N GLU A 166 19.04 15.60 -6.52
CA GLU A 166 19.34 16.66 -7.49
C GLU A 166 19.81 16.13 -8.86
N GLY A 167 19.30 14.94 -9.25
CA GLY A 167 19.71 14.23 -10.46
C GLY A 167 20.97 13.38 -10.31
N GLY A 168 21.49 13.20 -9.09
CA GLY A 168 22.55 12.27 -8.75
C GLY A 168 22.02 10.89 -8.31
N PHE A 169 22.66 10.27 -7.33
CA PHE A 169 22.33 8.93 -6.86
C PHE A 169 21.78 8.94 -5.44
N THR A 170 20.89 7.99 -5.15
CA THR A 170 20.41 7.76 -3.79
C THR A 170 20.81 6.33 -3.37
N ILE A 171 21.50 6.21 -2.25
CA ILE A 171 21.90 4.94 -1.66
C ILE A 171 21.00 4.70 -0.46
N VAL A 172 20.26 3.61 -0.47
CA VAL A 172 19.54 3.14 0.71
C VAL A 172 20.35 2.04 1.34
N VAL A 173 20.82 2.30 2.55
CA VAL A 173 21.64 1.35 3.31
C VAL A 173 20.76 0.27 3.93
N GLY A 174 21.04 -0.98 3.68
CA GLY A 174 20.30 -2.13 4.16
C GLY A 174 20.94 -2.81 5.37
N LEU A 175 20.25 -3.82 5.88
CA LEU A 175 20.69 -4.64 7.02
C LEU A 175 21.96 -5.46 6.73
N ASP A 176 22.29 -5.66 5.45
CA ASP A 176 23.57 -6.28 5.00
C ASP A 176 24.81 -5.50 5.44
N ARG A 177 24.63 -4.21 5.76
CA ARG A 177 25.68 -3.32 6.26
C ARG A 177 25.52 -2.91 7.72
N ALA A 178 24.43 -3.33 8.36
CA ALA A 178 24.26 -3.13 9.79
C ALA A 178 25.22 -4.07 10.54
N THR A 179 26.30 -3.54 11.11
CA THR A 179 27.11 -4.28 12.06
C THR A 179 26.34 -4.43 13.38
N GLU A 180 26.17 -5.68 13.88
CA GLU A 180 25.67 -5.96 15.23
C GLU A 180 26.58 -5.40 16.32
#